data_5f6ce6ae63b1ee30f2f875577fde6795
#
_entry.id   5f6ce6ae63b1ee30f2f875577fde6795
#
_cell.length_a   1.000
_cell.length_b   1.000
_cell.length_c   1.000
_cell.angle_alpha   90.00
_cell.angle_beta   90.00
_cell.angle_gamma   90.00
#
_symmetry.space_group_name_H-M   'P 1'
#
loop_
_entity.id
_entity.type
_entity.pdbx_description
1 polymer ?
#
loop_
_entity_poly.entity_id
_entity_poly.type
_entity_poly.pdbx_seq_one_letter_code
_entity_poly.pdbx_strand_id
1 'polypeptide(L)'
;MNMNEPRKPAVGIVGGIGPESTIAYYRAIVSAFRDRGASAGYPRVIINSIDASAMLALMPQQRYDDLAALLVREVEALARAGADFALMPCATFRRCW
;
A
#
# COMPACT_ATOMS: atom_id res chain seq x y z
N MET A 1 10.87 -2.92 -25.13
CA MET A 1 9.56 -2.51 -24.61
C MET A 1 8.87 -1.63 -25.64
N ASN A 2 7.60 -1.90 -25.93
CA ASN A 2 6.84 -1.10 -26.88
C ASN A 2 6.27 0.12 -26.17
N MET A 3 6.70 1.30 -26.57
CA MET A 3 6.30 2.56 -25.93
C MET A 3 4.85 2.94 -26.21
N ASN A 4 4.20 2.30 -27.19
CA ASN A 4 2.80 2.56 -27.52
C ASN A 4 1.82 1.73 -26.70
N GLU A 5 2.31 0.77 -25.94
CA GLU A 5 1.44 -0.04 -25.08
C GLU A 5 1.08 0.74 -23.83
N PRO A 6 -0.20 0.66 -23.39
CA PRO A 6 -0.58 1.31 -22.14
C PRO A 6 0.23 0.74 -20.98
N ARG A 7 0.70 1.64 -20.13
CA ARG A 7 1.41 1.22 -18.93
C ARG A 7 0.43 0.53 -17.98
N LYS A 8 0.83 -0.66 -17.48
CA LYS A 8 0.04 -1.35 -16.48
C LYS A 8 0.01 -0.52 -15.19
N PRO A 9 -1.17 -0.29 -14.60
CA PRO A 9 -1.24 0.46 -13.34
C PRO A 9 -0.43 -0.22 -12.24
N ALA A 10 0.19 0.59 -11.40
CA ALA A 10 0.96 0.12 -10.26
C ALA A 10 0.18 0.38 -8.98
N VAL A 11 -0.02 -0.67 -8.20
CA VAL A 11 -0.67 -0.59 -6.89
C VAL A 11 0.38 -0.23 -5.86
N GLY A 12 0.14 0.81 -5.08
CA GLY A 12 0.99 1.14 -3.95
C GLY A 12 0.39 0.59 -2.67
N ILE A 13 1.23 0.12 -1.76
CA ILE A 13 0.80 -0.34 -0.45
C ILE A 13 1.62 0.39 0.61
N VAL A 14 0.94 1.14 1.47
CA VAL A 14 1.55 1.63 2.70
C VAL A 14 1.49 0.47 3.69
N GLY A 15 2.60 -0.21 3.83
CA GLY A 15 2.67 -1.44 4.62
C GLY A 15 3.44 -1.27 5.91
N GLY A 16 3.57 -2.37 6.64
CA GLY A 16 4.30 -2.39 7.90
C GLY A 16 3.45 -2.07 9.12
N ILE A 17 2.16 -1.90 8.92
CA ILE A 17 1.19 -1.55 9.97
C ILE A 17 0.16 -2.68 10.11
N GLY A 18 0.43 -3.71 10.62
CA GLY A 18 1.33 -4.75 10.80
C GLY A 18 1.77 -5.45 9.52
N PRO A 19 2.94 -6.02 9.57
CA PRO A 19 3.52 -6.68 8.41
C PRO A 19 2.70 -7.85 7.88
N GLU A 20 2.01 -8.56 8.74
CA GLU A 20 1.18 -9.70 8.33
C GLU A 20 0.04 -9.27 7.40
N SER A 21 -0.57 -8.13 7.66
CA SER A 21 -1.63 -7.59 6.79
C SER A 21 -1.08 -7.23 5.42
N THR A 22 0.12 -6.67 5.38
CA THR A 22 0.80 -6.33 4.13
C THR A 22 1.04 -7.59 3.30
N ILE A 23 1.54 -8.64 3.93
CA ILE A 23 1.80 -9.91 3.26
C ILE A 23 0.50 -10.51 2.72
N ALA A 24 -0.56 -10.48 3.53
CA ALA A 24 -1.86 -11.02 3.12
C ALA A 24 -2.42 -10.27 1.91
N TYR A 25 -2.30 -8.95 1.90
CA TYR A 25 -2.78 -8.15 0.77
C TYR A 25 -1.96 -8.41 -0.49
N TYR A 26 -0.65 -8.51 -0.35
CA TYR A 26 0.20 -8.82 -1.50
C TYR A 26 -0.16 -10.18 -2.10
N ARG A 27 -0.34 -11.19 -1.25
CA ARG A 27 -0.74 -12.52 -1.70
C ARG A 27 -2.09 -12.48 -2.42
N ALA A 28 -3.05 -11.73 -1.88
CA ALA A 28 -4.37 -11.63 -2.47
C ALA A 28 -4.32 -10.97 -3.85
N ILE A 29 -3.51 -9.93 -4.00
CA ILE A 29 -3.35 -9.24 -5.28
C ILE A 29 -2.74 -10.17 -6.31
N VAL A 30 -1.66 -10.87 -5.96
CA VAL A 30 -0.99 -11.81 -6.86
C VAL A 30 -1.94 -12.94 -7.24
N SER A 31 -2.67 -13.48 -6.28
CA SER A 31 -3.62 -14.57 -6.51
C SER A 31 -4.75 -14.13 -7.45
N ALA A 32 -5.26 -12.93 -7.29
CA ALA A 32 -6.32 -12.41 -8.15
C ALA A 32 -5.85 -12.30 -9.60
N PHE A 33 -4.61 -11.87 -9.83
CA PHE A 33 -4.05 -11.80 -11.17
C PHE A 33 -3.85 -13.21 -11.76
N ARG A 34 -3.39 -14.14 -10.93
CA ARG A 34 -3.19 -15.52 -11.34
C ARG A 34 -4.49 -16.17 -11.76
N ASP A 35 -5.58 -15.90 -11.05
CA ASP A 35 -6.91 -16.43 -11.36
C ASP A 35 -7.48 -15.85 -12.64
N ARG A 36 -6.98 -14.71 -13.11
CA ARG A 36 -7.41 -14.10 -14.37
C ARG A 36 -6.71 -14.72 -15.58
N GLY A 37 -5.78 -15.62 -15.35
CA GLY A 37 -5.10 -16.36 -16.40
C GLY A 37 -3.80 -15.72 -16.86
N ALA A 38 -3.08 -16.44 -17.72
CA ALA A 38 -1.75 -16.06 -18.15
C ALA A 38 -1.70 -14.70 -18.86
N SER A 39 -2.79 -14.34 -19.56
CA SER A 39 -2.84 -13.08 -20.30
C SER A 39 -2.87 -11.85 -19.37
N ALA A 40 -3.28 -12.00 -18.11
CA ALA A 40 -3.29 -10.92 -17.16
C ALA A 40 -1.88 -10.56 -16.67
N GLY A 41 -0.94 -11.50 -16.71
CA GLY A 41 0.43 -11.31 -16.24
C GLY A 41 0.50 -11.20 -14.73
N TYR A 42 1.55 -10.54 -14.27
CA TYR A 42 1.74 -10.26 -12.86
C TYR A 42 1.40 -8.80 -12.55
N PRO A 43 0.92 -8.50 -11.33
CA PRO A 43 0.64 -7.13 -10.95
C PRO A 43 1.93 -6.34 -10.76
N ARG A 44 1.86 -5.03 -11.01
CA ARG A 44 2.91 -4.13 -10.59
C ARG A 44 2.55 -3.61 -9.20
N VAL A 45 3.37 -3.94 -8.21
CA VAL A 45 3.09 -3.56 -6.82
C VAL A 45 4.33 -2.89 -6.24
N ILE A 46 4.11 -1.75 -5.61
CA ILE A 46 5.15 -1.02 -4.90
C ILE A 46 4.75 -1.00 -3.43
N ILE A 47 5.60 -1.55 -2.58
CA ILE A 47 5.31 -1.62 -1.15
C ILE A 47 6.25 -0.67 -0.42
N ASN A 48 5.65 0.28 0.29
CA ASN A 48 6.37 1.15 1.20
C ASN A 48 6.09 0.63 2.61
N SER A 49 6.96 -0.24 3.10
CA SER A 49 6.81 -0.82 4.43
C SER A 49 7.44 0.14 5.43
N ILE A 50 6.59 0.89 6.12
CA ILE A 50 7.04 1.94 7.02
C ILE A 50 7.38 1.39 8.39
N ASP A 51 8.18 2.17 9.15
CA ASP A 51 8.36 1.92 10.56
C ASP A 51 7.16 2.50 11.29
N ALA A 52 6.29 1.61 11.78
CA ALA A 52 5.05 2.02 12.41
C ALA A 52 5.23 2.57 13.83
N SER A 53 6.46 2.56 14.35
CA SER A 53 6.70 2.98 15.73
C SER A 53 6.22 4.40 16.01
N ALA A 54 6.52 5.33 15.11
CA ALA A 54 6.11 6.73 15.27
C ALA A 54 4.59 6.86 15.24
N MET A 55 3.94 6.13 14.35
CA MET A 55 2.49 6.14 14.24
C MET A 55 1.83 5.59 15.50
N LEU A 56 2.35 4.47 16.00
CA LEU A 56 1.82 3.84 17.20
C LEU A 56 2.02 4.74 18.44
N ALA A 57 3.07 5.54 18.45
CA ALA A 57 3.31 6.49 19.53
C ALA A 57 2.30 7.65 19.51
N LEU A 58 1.83 8.05 18.32
CA LEU A 58 0.89 9.16 18.18
C LEU A 58 -0.55 8.77 18.51
N MET A 59 -0.92 7.51 18.31
CA MET A 59 -2.29 7.06 18.46
C MET A 59 -2.84 7.23 19.87
N PRO A 60 -2.14 6.81 20.94
CA PRO A 60 -2.65 7.00 22.31
C PRO A 60 -2.76 8.46 22.70
N GLN A 61 -2.00 9.35 22.06
CA GLN A 61 -2.01 10.78 22.34
C GLN A 61 -3.12 11.51 21.59
N GLN A 62 -3.88 10.80 20.75
CA GLN A 62 -4.93 11.36 19.91
C GLN A 62 -4.44 12.51 19.02
N ARG A 63 -3.18 12.44 18.61
CA ARG A 63 -2.58 13.46 17.74
C ARG A 63 -2.86 13.12 16.29
N TYR A 64 -4.11 13.21 15.90
CA TYR A 64 -4.58 12.74 14.59
C TYR A 64 -4.05 13.59 13.42
N ASP A 65 -3.82 14.90 13.65
CA ASP A 65 -3.25 15.73 12.60
C ASP A 65 -1.83 15.33 12.27
N ASP A 66 -1.04 15.00 13.29
CA ASP A 66 0.33 14.52 13.10
C ASP A 66 0.34 13.14 12.46
N LEU A 67 -0.59 12.28 12.85
CA LEU A 67 -0.74 10.96 12.27
C LEU A 67 -1.10 11.07 10.79
N ALA A 68 -2.06 11.93 10.45
CA ALA A 68 -2.46 12.14 9.06
C ALA A 68 -1.29 12.67 8.22
N ALA A 69 -0.52 13.62 8.76
CA ALA A 69 0.62 14.17 8.05
C ALA A 69 1.68 13.11 7.77
N LEU A 70 1.90 12.21 8.72
CA LEU A 70 2.84 11.11 8.55
C LEU A 70 2.38 10.18 7.44
N LEU A 71 1.11 9.79 7.46
CA LEU A 71 0.56 8.88 6.45
C LEU A 71 0.53 9.50 5.06
N VAL A 72 0.19 10.78 4.95
CA VAL A 72 0.20 11.50 3.68
C VAL A 72 1.61 11.48 3.09
N ARG A 73 2.63 11.71 3.91
CA ARG A 73 4.02 11.69 3.45
C ARG A 73 4.39 10.33 2.88
N GLU A 74 3.92 9.25 3.50
CA GLU A 74 4.21 7.90 3.04
C GLU A 74 3.47 7.56 1.76
N VAL A 75 2.25 8.08 1.59
CA VAL A 75 1.50 7.94 0.34
C VAL A 75 2.19 8.73 -0.79
N GLU A 76 2.66 9.93 -0.49
CA GLU A 76 3.39 10.73 -1.47
C GLU A 76 4.67 10.04 -1.93
N ALA A 77 5.34 9.33 -1.03
CA ALA A 77 6.51 8.54 -1.39
C ALA A 77 6.15 7.46 -2.41
N LEU A 78 5.01 6.81 -2.25
CA LEU A 78 4.51 5.83 -3.23
C LEU A 78 4.21 6.49 -4.57
N ALA A 79 3.60 7.67 -4.56
CA ALA A 79 3.31 8.40 -5.79
C ALA A 79 4.61 8.75 -6.52
N ARG A 80 5.63 9.21 -5.81
CA ARG A 80 6.94 9.52 -6.40
C ARG A 80 7.62 8.27 -6.96
N ALA A 81 7.34 7.10 -6.37
CA ALA A 81 7.89 5.84 -6.87
C ALA A 81 7.14 5.31 -8.10
N GLY A 82 6.02 5.90 -8.44
CA GLY A 82 5.26 5.53 -9.62
C GLY A 82 3.96 4.77 -9.35
N ALA A 83 3.49 4.73 -8.11
CA ALA A 83 2.20 4.12 -7.82
C ALA A 83 1.08 4.99 -8.35
N ASP A 84 0.07 4.36 -8.92
CA ASP A 84 -1.09 5.06 -9.48
C ASP A 84 -2.19 5.24 -8.44
N PHE A 85 -2.23 4.38 -7.44
CA PHE A 85 -3.11 4.52 -6.29
C PHE A 85 -2.51 3.75 -5.11
N ALA A 86 -3.03 3.98 -3.93
CA ALA A 86 -2.46 3.40 -2.72
C ALA A 86 -3.52 2.73 -1.86
N LEU A 87 -3.13 1.62 -1.26
CA LEU A 87 -3.90 0.93 -0.24
C LEU A 87 -3.13 1.00 1.08
N MET A 88 -3.87 0.97 2.18
CA MET A 88 -3.26 0.93 3.50
C MET A 88 -3.90 -0.19 4.30
N PRO A 89 -3.43 -1.43 4.13
CA PRO A 89 -3.94 -2.56 4.91
C PRO A 89 -3.46 -2.45 6.35
N CYS A 90 -4.41 -2.31 7.26
CA CYS A 90 -4.08 -2.14 8.67
C CYS A 90 -5.21 -2.67 9.55
N ALA A 91 -4.92 -3.72 10.31
CA ALA A 91 -5.90 -4.29 11.22
C ALA A 91 -6.27 -3.30 12.34
N THR A 92 -5.33 -2.45 12.73
CA THR A 92 -5.54 -1.47 13.80
C THR A 92 -6.61 -0.44 13.43
N PHE A 93 -6.71 -0.10 12.16
CA PHE A 93 -7.67 0.92 11.68
C PHE A 93 -8.95 0.34 11.12
N ARG A 94 -9.13 -0.96 11.18
CA ARG A 94 -10.29 -1.63 10.59
C ARG A 94 -11.61 -1.06 11.07
N ARG A 95 -11.66 -0.67 12.35
CA ARG A 95 -12.89 -0.17 12.96
C ARG A 95 -13.11 1.31 12.73
N CYS A 96 -12.16 1.98 12.11
CA CYS A 96 -12.24 3.42 11.83
C CYS A 96 -12.85 3.72 10.46
N TRP A 97 -13.05 2.70 9.69
CA TRP A 97 -13.62 2.78 8.33
C TRP A 97 -15.07 2.32 8.35
#